data_bf8ca33730d5c7206822defe1a4f6af9
#
_entry.id   bf8ca33730d5c7206822defe1a4f6af9
#
_cell.length_a   1.000
_cell.length_b   1.000
_cell.length_c   1.000
_cell.angle_alpha   90.00
_cell.angle_beta   90.00
_cell.angle_gamma   90.00
#
_symmetry.space_group_name_H-M   'P 1'
#
loop_
_entity.id
_entity.type
_entity.pdbx_description
1 polymer ?
#
loop_
_entity_poly.entity_id
_entity_poly.type
_entity_poly.pdbx_seq_one_letter_code
_entity_poly.pdbx_strand_id
1 'polypeptide(L)'
;MSRDTIADIITSIRNADMDRKGTVRIASTNITENIIKILLREGFIENVRKHQEGKIFFLALTLRHRRNRKGPCRTRLNLKRISRPGLRIYSNYQQIPRILGGMGIVILSTSRGIMTDREARLEGIGGEILCYIW
;
A
#
# COMPACT_ATOMS: atom_id res chain seq x y z
N MET A 1 6.19 -21.46 -2.62
CA MET A 1 4.91 -20.72 -2.79
C MET A 1 5.11 -19.28 -2.37
N SER A 2 5.00 -18.39 -3.31
CA SER A 2 5.07 -16.97 -2.99
C SER A 2 3.78 -16.55 -2.27
N ARG A 3 3.91 -16.09 -1.04
CA ARG A 3 2.83 -15.46 -0.31
C ARG A 3 2.35 -14.24 -1.09
N ASP A 4 1.06 -14.11 -1.20
CA ASP A 4 0.47 -12.93 -1.82
C ASP A 4 0.49 -11.76 -0.81
N THR A 5 1.63 -11.10 -0.75
CA THR A 5 1.90 -10.02 0.20
C THR A 5 0.92 -8.85 0.03
N ILE A 6 0.56 -8.54 -1.22
CA ILE A 6 -0.37 -7.45 -1.50
C ILE A 6 -1.76 -7.77 -0.94
N ALA A 7 -2.24 -9.00 -1.13
CA ALA A 7 -3.52 -9.42 -0.56
C ALA A 7 -3.50 -9.38 0.96
N ASP A 8 -2.41 -9.79 1.59
CA ASP A 8 -2.26 -9.74 3.05
C ASP A 8 -2.36 -8.31 3.58
N ILE A 9 -1.70 -7.36 2.92
CA ILE A 9 -1.74 -5.94 3.28
C ILE A 9 -3.17 -5.40 3.16
N ILE A 10 -3.81 -5.65 2.03
CA ILE A 10 -5.18 -5.16 1.76
C ILE A 10 -6.16 -5.74 2.76
N THR A 11 -6.10 -7.04 3.01
CA THR A 11 -7.00 -7.73 3.95
C THR A 11 -6.81 -7.21 5.36
N SER A 12 -5.57 -7.06 5.81
CA SER A 12 -5.27 -6.56 7.15
C SER A 12 -5.80 -5.14 7.37
N ILE A 13 -5.62 -4.26 6.39
CA ILE A 13 -6.11 -2.88 6.47
C ILE A 13 -7.64 -2.85 6.46
N ARG A 14 -8.29 -3.62 5.58
CA ARG A 14 -9.75 -3.70 5.52
C ARG A 14 -10.36 -4.23 6.81
N ASN A 15 -9.77 -5.28 7.38
CA ASN A 15 -10.24 -5.86 8.63
C ASN A 15 -10.12 -4.87 9.79
N ALA A 16 -9.02 -4.13 9.87
CA ALA A 16 -8.83 -3.11 10.89
C ALA A 16 -9.84 -1.97 10.73
N ASP A 17 -10.16 -1.59 9.50
CA ASP A 17 -11.16 -0.57 9.22
C ASP A 17 -12.56 -1.03 9.66
N MET A 18 -12.93 -2.27 9.35
CA MET A 18 -14.21 -2.86 9.77
C MET A 18 -14.33 -2.96 11.29
N ASP A 19 -13.25 -3.35 11.96
CA ASP A 19 -13.19 -3.49 13.41
C ASP A 19 -12.96 -2.15 14.14
N ARG A 20 -12.84 -1.05 13.41
CA ARG A 20 -12.54 0.28 13.92
C ARG A 20 -11.26 0.35 14.73
N LYS A 21 -10.31 -0.51 14.42
CA LYS A 21 -9.00 -0.51 15.06
C LYS A 21 -8.09 0.52 14.40
N GLY A 22 -7.41 1.32 15.23
CA GLY A 22 -6.47 2.31 14.76
C GLY A 22 -5.12 1.72 14.37
N THR A 23 -4.87 0.45 14.68
CA THR A 23 -3.58 -0.21 14.45
C THR A 23 -3.74 -1.51 13.70
N VAL A 24 -2.76 -1.83 12.87
CA VAL A 24 -2.71 -3.04 12.05
C VAL A 24 -1.33 -3.68 12.18
N ARG A 25 -1.28 -5.00 12.31
CA ARG A 25 -0.02 -5.77 12.32
C ARG A 25 0.12 -6.50 11.00
N ILE A 26 1.26 -6.32 10.35
CA ILE A 26 1.58 -6.95 9.06
C ILE A 26 2.96 -7.58 9.14
N ALA A 27 3.12 -8.78 8.57
CA ALA A 27 4.42 -9.45 8.52
C ALA A 27 5.44 -8.59 7.77
N SER A 28 6.64 -8.46 8.34
CA SER A 28 7.71 -7.66 7.75
C SER A 28 8.43 -8.46 6.67
N THR A 29 8.32 -8.00 5.42
CA THR A 29 9.09 -8.50 4.28
C THR A 29 9.64 -7.29 3.52
N ASN A 30 10.60 -7.51 2.62
CA ASN A 30 11.14 -6.42 1.82
C ASN A 30 10.04 -5.68 1.03
N ILE A 31 9.13 -6.43 0.43
CA ILE A 31 8.02 -5.84 -0.34
C ILE A 31 7.09 -5.05 0.57
N THR A 32 6.71 -5.63 1.71
CA THR A 32 5.82 -4.99 2.68
C THR A 32 6.43 -3.70 3.20
N GLU A 33 7.70 -3.74 3.61
CA GLU A 33 8.39 -2.55 4.12
C GLU A 33 8.45 -1.43 3.09
N ASN A 34 8.72 -1.75 1.82
CA ASN A 34 8.80 -0.76 0.76
C ASN A 34 7.44 -0.11 0.48
N ILE A 35 6.36 -0.90 0.45
CA ILE A 35 5.01 -0.39 0.26
C ILE A 35 4.59 0.50 1.44
N ILE A 36 4.87 0.07 2.65
CA ILE A 36 4.50 0.82 3.86
C ILE A 36 5.28 2.14 3.95
N LYS A 37 6.55 2.16 3.55
CA LYS A 37 7.32 3.41 3.47
C LYS A 37 6.67 4.42 2.51
N ILE A 38 6.17 3.95 1.38
CA ILE A 38 5.46 4.79 0.43
C ILE A 38 4.17 5.33 1.04
N LEU A 39 3.39 4.49 1.71
CA LEU A 39 2.15 4.90 2.37
C LEU A 39 2.41 5.97 3.44
N LEU A 40 3.48 5.80 4.20
CA LEU A 40 3.86 6.77 5.23
C LEU A 40 4.29 8.10 4.60
N ARG A 41 5.15 8.06 3.59
CA ARG A 41 5.66 9.24 2.89
C ARG A 41 4.53 10.04 2.24
N GLU A 42 3.57 9.34 1.63
CA GLU A 42 2.44 9.99 0.95
C GLU A 42 1.31 10.39 1.92
N GLY A 43 1.46 10.09 3.19
CA GLY A 43 0.52 10.52 4.23
C GLY A 43 -0.74 9.67 4.36
N PHE A 44 -0.76 8.47 3.81
CA PHE A 44 -1.91 7.57 3.93
C PHE A 44 -1.98 6.87 5.28
N ILE A 45 -0.85 6.70 5.94
CA ILE A 45 -0.78 6.18 7.31
C ILE A 45 -0.08 7.19 8.21
N GLU A 46 -0.36 7.13 9.49
CA GLU A 46 0.14 8.10 10.46
C GLU A 46 1.51 7.72 10.98
N ASN A 47 1.73 6.44 11.27
CA ASN A 47 2.97 5.95 11.84
C ASN A 47 3.18 4.48 11.53
N VAL A 48 4.44 4.03 11.59
CA VAL A 48 4.82 2.62 11.47
C VAL A 48 5.94 2.32 12.46
N ARG A 49 5.84 1.17 13.13
CA ARG A 49 6.89 0.66 14.02
C ARG A 49 7.21 -0.78 13.66
N LYS A 50 8.49 -1.11 13.69
CA LYS A 50 8.95 -2.49 13.47
C LYS A 50 9.16 -3.16 14.81
N HIS A 51 8.53 -4.31 15.00
CA HIS A 51 8.63 -5.12 16.20
C HIS A 51 9.19 -6.49 15.88
N GLN A 52 9.83 -7.10 16.88
CA GLN A 52 10.33 -8.46 16.79
C GLN A 52 9.70 -9.31 17.88
N GLU A 53 9.14 -10.44 17.51
CA GLU A 53 8.70 -11.49 18.42
C GLU A 53 9.45 -12.78 18.08
N GLY A 54 10.40 -13.18 18.94
CA GLY A 54 11.27 -14.32 18.66
C GLY A 54 12.11 -14.06 17.42
N LYS A 55 11.96 -14.88 16.39
CA LYS A 55 12.66 -14.75 15.10
C LYS A 55 11.83 -14.05 14.03
N ILE A 56 10.62 -13.60 14.36
CA ILE A 56 9.69 -13.01 13.40
C ILE A 56 9.63 -11.51 13.60
N PHE A 57 9.75 -10.78 12.50
CA PHE A 57 9.55 -9.33 12.47
C PHE A 57 8.17 -9.00 11.89
N PHE A 58 7.55 -7.99 12.46
CA PHE A 58 6.29 -7.46 11.94
C PHE A 58 6.26 -5.94 12.04
N LEU A 59 5.40 -5.34 11.24
CA LEU A 59 5.18 -3.90 11.21
C LEU A 59 3.85 -3.59 11.88
N ALA A 60 3.87 -2.65 12.81
CA ALA A 60 2.67 -2.12 13.45
C ALA A 60 2.37 -0.76 12.82
N LEU A 61 1.26 -0.67 12.10
CA LEU A 61 0.84 0.53 11.40
C LEU A 61 -0.20 1.26 12.22
N THR A 62 -0.10 2.59 12.28
CA THR A 62 -1.16 3.44 12.81
C THR A 62 -1.88 4.08 11.64
N LEU A 63 -3.15 3.76 11.49
CA LEU A 63 -3.98 4.24 10.38
C LEU A 63 -4.51 5.64 10.66
N ARG A 64 -4.67 6.43 9.60
CA ARG A 64 -5.36 7.71 9.68
C ARG A 64 -6.86 7.52 9.58
N HIS A 65 -7.60 8.04 10.56
CA HIS A 65 -9.05 8.02 10.55
C HIS A 65 -9.62 9.37 10.15
N ARG A 66 -10.68 9.35 9.33
CA ARG A 66 -11.51 10.54 9.16
C ARG A 66 -12.31 10.75 10.45
N ARG A 67 -12.07 11.87 11.13
CA ARG A 67 -12.96 12.31 12.18
C ARG A 67 -14.24 12.85 11.55
N ASN A 68 -15.29 12.04 11.56
CA ASN A 68 -16.61 12.52 11.23
C ASN A 68 -17.31 12.90 12.53
N ARG A 69 -17.76 14.15 12.64
CA ARG A 69 -18.47 14.63 13.83
C ARG A 69 -19.77 13.87 14.11
N LYS A 70 -20.31 13.13 13.15
CA LYS A 70 -21.61 12.46 13.24
C LYS A 70 -21.60 10.99 12.79
N GLY A 71 -20.45 10.34 12.71
CA GLY A 71 -20.39 8.97 12.20
C GLY A 71 -19.16 8.18 12.64
N PRO A 72 -19.09 6.89 12.29
CA PRO A 72 -17.96 6.05 12.63
C PRO A 72 -16.67 6.57 11.99
N CYS A 73 -15.56 6.48 12.73
CA CYS A 73 -14.24 6.75 12.19
C CYS A 73 -13.94 5.74 11.10
N ARG A 74 -13.66 6.21 9.88
CA ARG A 74 -13.21 5.38 8.77
C ARG A 74 -11.77 5.75 8.41
N THR A 75 -10.98 4.76 8.02
CA THR A 75 -9.64 5.02 7.50
C THR A 75 -9.75 5.83 6.21
N ARG A 76 -8.78 6.72 5.98
CA ARG A 76 -8.69 7.48 4.74
C ARG A 76 -8.01 6.69 3.62
N LEU A 77 -7.78 5.44 3.83
CA LEU A 77 -7.00 4.61 2.94
C LEU A 77 -7.90 3.66 2.18
N ASN A 78 -7.95 3.84 0.87
CA ASN A 78 -8.60 2.91 -0.04
C ASN A 78 -7.53 2.22 -0.87
N LEU A 79 -7.65 0.91 -1.01
CA LEU A 79 -6.72 0.08 -1.76
C LEU A 79 -7.48 -0.77 -2.76
N LYS A 80 -7.06 -0.72 -4.01
CA LYS A 80 -7.56 -1.62 -5.05
C LYS A 80 -6.39 -2.39 -5.65
N ARG A 81 -6.43 -3.71 -5.51
CA ARG A 81 -5.45 -4.58 -6.13
C ARG A 81 -5.64 -4.65 -7.63
N ILE A 82 -4.56 -4.57 -8.40
CA ILE A 82 -4.58 -4.65 -9.86
C ILE A 82 -3.94 -5.95 -10.35
N SER A 83 -2.64 -6.15 -10.10
CA SER A 83 -1.98 -7.41 -10.43
C SER A 83 -2.34 -8.51 -9.43
N ARG A 84 -2.54 -9.73 -9.94
CA ARG A 84 -2.83 -10.91 -9.14
C ARG A 84 -1.89 -12.03 -9.55
N PRO A 85 -1.65 -13.05 -8.69
CA PRO A 85 -0.74 -14.15 -9.05
C PRO A 85 -1.06 -14.82 -10.39
N GLY A 86 -2.34 -14.96 -10.73
CA GLY A 86 -2.78 -15.56 -12.00
C GLY A 86 -2.89 -14.59 -13.17
N LEU A 87 -2.79 -13.28 -12.91
CA LEU A 87 -2.93 -12.26 -13.95
C LEU A 87 -2.11 -11.03 -13.58
N ARG A 88 -0.89 -10.96 -14.10
CA ARG A 88 0.02 -9.84 -13.88
C ARG A 88 -0.27 -8.73 -14.88
N ILE A 89 -0.37 -7.49 -14.41
CA ILE A 89 -0.67 -6.32 -15.23
C ILE A 89 0.56 -5.43 -15.27
N TYR A 90 1.06 -5.15 -16.48
CA TYR A 90 2.24 -4.32 -16.71
C TYR A 90 1.84 -3.04 -17.46
N SER A 91 2.60 -1.99 -17.24
CA SER A 91 2.44 -0.74 -17.98
C SER A 91 3.79 -0.10 -18.24
N ASN A 92 3.93 0.54 -19.40
CA ASN A 92 5.07 1.44 -19.61
C ASN A 92 4.82 2.77 -18.90
N TYR A 93 5.86 3.58 -18.72
CA TYR A 93 5.75 4.81 -17.94
C TYR A 93 4.78 5.84 -18.53
N GLN A 94 4.56 5.80 -19.84
CA GLN A 94 3.65 6.75 -20.52
C GLN A 94 2.18 6.40 -20.33
N GLN A 95 1.88 5.13 -20.06
CA GLN A 95 0.50 4.63 -19.97
C GLN A 95 0.05 4.36 -18.53
N ILE A 96 0.87 4.69 -17.53
CA ILE A 96 0.48 4.52 -16.14
C ILE A 96 -0.71 5.44 -15.83
N PRO A 97 -1.83 4.90 -15.32
CA PRO A 97 -3.00 5.72 -15.04
C PRO A 97 -2.75 6.70 -13.91
N ARG A 98 -3.47 7.81 -13.92
CA ARG A 98 -3.52 8.76 -12.81
C ARG A 98 -4.78 8.53 -12.02
N ILE A 99 -4.63 8.35 -10.72
CA ILE A 99 -5.76 8.07 -9.83
C ILE A 99 -6.24 9.37 -9.22
N LEU A 100 -7.55 9.65 -9.36
CA LEU A 100 -8.20 10.88 -8.86
C LEU A 100 -7.44 12.14 -9.28
N GLY A 101 -7.06 12.24 -10.55
CA GLY A 101 -6.36 13.42 -11.07
C GLY A 101 -4.99 13.67 -10.45
N GLY A 102 -4.35 12.64 -9.88
CA GLY A 102 -3.06 12.73 -9.22
C GLY A 102 -3.13 12.83 -7.70
N MET A 103 -4.31 12.85 -7.12
CA MET A 103 -4.48 12.83 -5.66
C MET A 103 -4.24 11.44 -5.06
N GLY A 104 -4.52 10.39 -5.83
CA GLY A 104 -4.15 9.03 -5.47
C GLY A 104 -2.82 8.63 -6.07
N ILE A 105 -2.34 7.44 -5.72
CA ILE A 105 -1.09 6.89 -6.23
C ILE A 105 -1.28 5.51 -6.81
N VAL A 106 -0.39 5.14 -7.73
CA VAL A 106 -0.24 3.78 -8.22
C VAL A 106 1.08 3.26 -7.67
N ILE A 107 1.07 2.06 -7.10
CA ILE A 107 2.31 1.40 -6.68
C ILE A 107 2.72 0.40 -7.74
N LEU A 108 3.95 0.53 -8.22
CA LEU A 108 4.53 -0.33 -9.24
C LEU A 108 5.74 -1.09 -8.70
N SER A 109 5.91 -2.31 -9.22
CA SER A 109 7.15 -3.06 -9.06
C SER A 109 7.95 -2.90 -10.36
N THR A 110 9.10 -2.27 -10.27
CA THR A 110 9.97 -1.97 -11.41
C THR A 110 11.32 -2.65 -11.27
N SER A 111 12.13 -2.57 -12.32
CA SER A 111 13.51 -3.06 -12.27
C SER A 111 14.37 -2.36 -11.20
N ARG A 112 13.98 -1.17 -10.77
CA ARG A 112 14.66 -0.38 -9.73
C ARG A 112 13.97 -0.47 -8.35
N GLY A 113 13.03 -1.39 -8.20
CA GLY A 113 12.32 -1.61 -6.95
C GLY A 113 10.88 -1.12 -6.99
N ILE A 114 10.27 -1.06 -5.82
CA ILE A 114 8.88 -0.61 -5.67
C ILE A 114 8.85 0.90 -5.60
N MET A 115 8.01 1.52 -6.41
CA MET A 115 7.89 2.97 -6.47
C MET A 115 6.48 3.41 -6.82
N THR A 116 6.23 4.70 -6.72
CA THR A 116 4.96 5.31 -7.13
C THR A 116 4.95 5.59 -8.63
N ASP A 117 3.75 5.84 -9.16
CA ASP A 117 3.56 6.27 -10.55
C ASP A 117 4.33 7.54 -10.88
N ARG A 118 4.36 8.51 -9.96
CA ARG A 118 5.09 9.76 -10.14
C ARG A 118 6.58 9.51 -10.28
N GLU A 119 7.15 8.69 -9.41
CA GLU A 119 8.57 8.32 -9.48
C GLU A 119 8.90 7.59 -10.77
N ALA A 120 8.04 6.64 -11.17
CA ALA A 120 8.24 5.87 -12.39
C ALA A 120 8.20 6.77 -13.63
N ARG A 121 7.30 7.74 -13.69
CA ARG A 121 7.23 8.70 -14.79
C ARG A 121 8.46 9.59 -14.85
N LEU A 122 8.95 10.05 -13.70
CA LEU A 122 10.15 10.88 -13.62
C LEU A 122 11.39 10.12 -14.09
N GLU A 123 11.50 8.84 -13.75
CA GLU A 123 12.62 8.01 -14.16
C GLU A 123 12.45 7.40 -15.56
N GLY A 124 11.26 7.53 -16.16
CA GLY A 124 10.97 7.00 -17.47
C GLY A 124 10.96 5.48 -17.53
N ILE A 125 10.53 4.82 -16.46
CA ILE A 125 10.46 3.37 -16.39
C ILE A 125 9.05 2.89 -16.11
N GLY A 126 8.69 1.75 -16.68
CA GLY A 126 7.44 1.07 -16.40
C GLY A 126 7.66 -0.15 -15.53
N GLY A 127 6.59 -0.86 -15.23
CA GLY A 127 6.65 -2.07 -14.44
C GLY A 127 5.29 -2.70 -14.22
N GLU A 128 5.24 -3.61 -13.27
CA GLU A 128 4.01 -4.27 -12.85
C GLU A 128 3.21 -3.34 -11.95
N ILE A 129 1.95 -3.13 -12.29
CA ILE A 129 1.03 -2.36 -11.45
C ILE A 129 0.52 -3.25 -10.32
N LEU A 130 0.91 -2.95 -9.10
CA LEU A 130 0.52 -3.73 -7.92
C LEU A 130 -0.87 -3.35 -7.42
N CYS A 131 -1.07 -2.09 -7.15
CA CYS A 131 -2.34 -1.59 -6.60
C CYS A 131 -2.52 -0.09 -6.83
N TYR A 132 -3.76 0.36 -6.69
CA TYR A 132 -4.12 1.77 -6.61
C TYR A 132 -4.43 2.14 -5.17
N ILE A 133 -4.02 3.33 -4.74
CA ILE A 133 -4.25 3.84 -3.40
C ILE A 133 -4.79 5.26 -3.49
N TRP A 134 -5.85 5.53 -2.74
CA TRP A 134 -6.45 6.87 -2.67
C TRP A 134 -7.17 7.16 -1.36
#